data_c15e900497f6aaca7b55def0cc39255a
#
_entry.id   c15e900497f6aaca7b55def0cc39255a
#
_cell.length_a   1.000
_cell.length_b   1.000
_cell.length_c   1.000
_cell.angle_alpha   90.00
_cell.angle_beta   90.00
_cell.angle_gamma   90.00
#
_symmetry.space_group_name_H-M   'P 1'
#
loop_
_entity.id
_entity.type
_entity.pdbx_description
1 polymer ?
#
loop_
_entity_poly.entity_id
_entity_poly.type
_entity_poly.pdbx_seq_one_letter_code
_entity_poly.pdbx_strand_id
1 'polypeptide(L)'
;MLPAPELSAIVLCYRAGEDIRHVIEPLHEELSGSGVPFEMVLVANYHHGQQDPTPDIVREFAGRHDSVVTVTREKHGSGMGWDMRSGFEAASGSFLIAIDGDAQNPTEDVLRMYKAMKRTGTDVMKGLRTARFDNSYRRLISNSYNFLFRFIFRTYGLWDINGKPKGLTRAAYEQLELHSDDWFIDAEIVIAARRRGLRVGEMPVIFRRNDVRQSFVRFSAILEFLRNMARYRIRAR
;
A
#
# COMPACT_ATOMS: atom_id res chain seq x y z
N MET A 1 -13.31 -20.17 -17.29
CA MET A 1 -12.14 -19.94 -16.40
C MET A 1 -11.63 -18.54 -16.75
N LEU A 2 -11.58 -17.62 -15.81
CA LEU A 2 -11.02 -16.29 -16.06
C LEU A 2 -9.52 -16.43 -16.42
N PRO A 3 -8.97 -15.59 -17.31
CA PRO A 3 -7.54 -15.62 -17.60
C PRO A 3 -6.76 -15.29 -16.31
N ALA A 4 -5.54 -15.81 -16.19
CA ALA A 4 -4.67 -15.48 -15.08
C ALA A 4 -4.52 -13.93 -15.00
N PRO A 5 -4.69 -13.32 -13.83
CA PRO A 5 -4.64 -11.86 -13.71
C PRO A 5 -3.23 -11.34 -14.01
N GLU A 6 -3.14 -10.26 -14.76
CA GLU A 6 -1.90 -9.51 -14.95
C GLU A 6 -1.70 -8.49 -13.81
N LEU A 7 -2.80 -7.91 -13.34
CA LEU A 7 -2.82 -6.90 -12.27
C LEU A 7 -3.59 -7.40 -11.05
N SER A 8 -2.97 -7.38 -9.87
CA SER A 8 -3.65 -7.47 -8.58
C SER A 8 -3.75 -6.09 -7.94
N ALA A 9 -4.96 -5.55 -7.86
CA ALA A 9 -5.26 -4.33 -7.14
C ALA A 9 -5.59 -4.66 -5.67
N ILE A 10 -4.69 -4.34 -4.76
CA ILE A 10 -4.81 -4.69 -3.33
C ILE A 10 -5.31 -3.46 -2.58
N VAL A 11 -6.51 -3.55 -1.99
CA VAL A 11 -7.12 -2.44 -1.24
C VAL A 11 -7.05 -2.74 0.25
N LEU A 12 -6.44 -1.83 1.03
CA LEU A 12 -6.32 -1.93 2.48
C LEU A 12 -7.57 -1.34 3.15
N CYS A 13 -8.53 -2.19 3.48
CA CYS A 13 -9.90 -1.79 3.87
C CYS A 13 -10.11 -1.61 5.39
N TYR A 14 -9.04 -1.67 6.20
CA TYR A 14 -9.15 -1.70 7.66
C TYR A 14 -10.05 -0.58 8.23
N ARG A 15 -11.12 -0.96 8.94
CA ARG A 15 -12.07 -0.07 9.64
C ARG A 15 -12.66 1.03 8.74
N ALA A 16 -12.92 0.73 7.50
CA ALA A 16 -13.48 1.72 6.56
C ALA A 16 -15.00 1.83 6.65
N GLY A 17 -15.70 0.79 7.16
CA GLY A 17 -17.17 0.77 7.19
C GLY A 17 -17.75 0.89 5.78
N GLU A 18 -18.90 1.54 5.67
CA GLU A 18 -19.58 1.78 4.38
C GLU A 18 -18.75 2.67 3.42
N ASP A 19 -17.87 3.52 3.95
CA ASP A 19 -17.05 4.42 3.12
C ASP A 19 -16.15 3.63 2.15
N ILE A 20 -15.89 2.35 2.43
CA ILE A 20 -15.07 1.52 1.53
C ILE A 20 -15.69 1.37 0.14
N ARG A 21 -17.02 1.43 0.02
CA ARG A 21 -17.72 1.34 -1.27
C ARG A 21 -17.28 2.45 -2.23
N HIS A 22 -17.00 3.65 -1.71
CA HIS A 22 -16.50 4.79 -2.51
C HIS A 22 -15.10 4.56 -3.09
N VAL A 23 -14.42 3.50 -2.68
CA VAL A 23 -13.11 3.10 -3.22
C VAL A 23 -13.25 1.86 -4.10
N ILE A 24 -13.89 0.80 -3.58
CA ILE A 24 -13.90 -0.50 -4.26
C ILE A 24 -14.82 -0.51 -5.49
N GLU A 25 -15.96 0.19 -5.46
CA GLU A 25 -16.89 0.24 -6.59
C GLU A 25 -16.27 0.97 -7.80
N PRO A 26 -15.78 2.23 -7.68
CA PRO A 26 -15.14 2.90 -8.80
C PRO A 26 -13.89 2.18 -9.30
N LEU A 27 -13.06 1.64 -8.39
CA LEU A 27 -11.86 0.89 -8.78
C LEU A 27 -12.21 -0.35 -9.61
N HIS A 28 -13.23 -1.10 -9.20
CA HIS A 28 -13.69 -2.27 -9.94
C HIS A 28 -14.21 -1.89 -11.33
N GLU A 29 -14.97 -0.81 -11.42
CA GLU A 29 -15.51 -0.28 -12.69
C GLU A 29 -14.39 0.13 -13.64
N GLU A 30 -13.41 0.89 -13.15
CA GLU A 30 -12.23 1.30 -13.92
C GLU A 30 -11.41 0.11 -14.43
N LEU A 31 -11.15 -0.88 -13.58
CA LEU A 31 -10.40 -2.06 -13.94
C LEU A 31 -11.16 -2.92 -14.95
N SER A 32 -12.48 -3.08 -14.79
CA SER A 32 -13.34 -3.81 -15.72
C SER A 32 -13.36 -3.17 -17.10
N GLY A 33 -13.35 -1.84 -17.18
CA GLY A 33 -13.30 -1.09 -18.44
C GLY A 33 -11.90 -1.01 -19.06
N SER A 34 -10.84 -1.45 -18.37
CA SER A 34 -9.45 -1.25 -18.82
C SER A 34 -8.97 -2.21 -19.89
N GLY A 35 -9.61 -3.37 -20.04
CA GLY A 35 -9.15 -4.47 -20.89
C GLY A 35 -7.93 -5.23 -20.34
N VAL A 36 -7.45 -4.93 -19.13
CA VAL A 36 -6.36 -5.62 -18.46
C VAL A 36 -6.94 -6.79 -17.65
N PRO A 37 -6.44 -8.04 -17.79
CA PRO A 37 -6.81 -9.12 -16.89
C PRO A 37 -6.43 -8.76 -15.45
N PHE A 38 -7.40 -8.68 -14.56
CA PHE A 38 -7.18 -8.22 -13.18
C PHE A 38 -7.89 -9.08 -12.14
N GLU A 39 -7.42 -8.95 -10.91
CA GLU A 39 -8.13 -9.28 -9.69
C GLU A 39 -8.07 -8.10 -8.72
N MET A 40 -9.06 -7.99 -7.86
CA MET A 40 -9.03 -7.12 -6.69
C MET A 40 -8.88 -7.96 -5.43
N VAL A 41 -7.93 -7.62 -4.57
CA VAL A 41 -7.73 -8.26 -3.27
C VAL A 41 -8.14 -7.27 -2.19
N LEU A 42 -9.29 -7.47 -1.57
CA LEU A 42 -9.84 -6.61 -0.52
C LEU A 42 -9.40 -7.12 0.86
N VAL A 43 -8.51 -6.38 1.51
CA VAL A 43 -7.94 -6.76 2.80
C VAL A 43 -8.68 -6.04 3.93
N ALA A 44 -9.60 -6.74 4.59
CA ALA A 44 -10.39 -6.25 5.70
C ALA A 44 -10.12 -7.07 6.98
N ASN A 45 -8.87 -7.14 7.39
CA ASN A 45 -8.48 -7.82 8.61
C ASN A 45 -9.02 -7.07 9.85
N TYR A 46 -9.32 -7.78 10.92
CA TYR A 46 -9.99 -7.27 12.10
C TYR A 46 -9.32 -7.72 13.40
N HIS A 47 -9.56 -7.02 14.50
CA HIS A 47 -9.16 -7.47 15.84
C HIS A 47 -10.32 -8.17 16.54
N HIS A 48 -10.00 -9.18 17.35
CA HIS A 48 -10.99 -9.89 18.15
C HIS A 48 -11.84 -8.93 18.99
N GLY A 49 -13.17 -9.15 18.99
CA GLY A 49 -14.13 -8.32 19.73
C GLY A 49 -14.37 -6.91 19.17
N GLN A 50 -13.76 -6.54 18.04
CA GLN A 50 -13.98 -5.26 17.39
C GLN A 50 -15.27 -5.28 16.57
N GLN A 51 -16.15 -4.31 16.83
CA GLN A 51 -17.32 -4.08 15.98
C GLN A 51 -16.89 -3.28 14.75
N ASP A 52 -16.70 -3.96 13.63
CA ASP A 52 -16.29 -3.37 12.35
C ASP A 52 -17.06 -4.06 11.21
N PRO A 53 -17.95 -3.36 10.51
CA PRO A 53 -18.76 -3.96 9.43
C PRO A 53 -17.93 -4.19 8.16
N THR A 54 -16.73 -3.64 8.05
CA THR A 54 -15.92 -3.68 6.82
C THR A 54 -15.69 -5.09 6.28
N PRO A 55 -15.38 -6.13 7.11
CA PRO A 55 -15.23 -7.50 6.61
C PRO A 55 -16.48 -8.06 5.93
N ASP A 56 -17.66 -7.74 6.42
CA ASP A 56 -18.92 -8.22 5.84
C ASP A 56 -19.22 -7.49 4.53
N ILE A 57 -18.99 -6.18 4.48
CA ILE A 57 -19.17 -5.36 3.27
C ILE A 57 -18.28 -5.85 2.12
N VAL A 58 -17.00 -6.14 2.39
CA VAL A 58 -16.10 -6.61 1.33
C VAL A 58 -16.45 -8.03 0.88
N ARG A 59 -16.92 -8.90 1.77
CA ARG A 59 -17.41 -10.24 1.39
C ARG A 59 -18.69 -10.16 0.53
N GLU A 60 -19.62 -9.28 0.89
CA GLU A 60 -20.81 -9.03 0.08
C GLU A 60 -20.44 -8.55 -1.33
N PHE A 61 -19.49 -7.62 -1.42
CA PHE A 61 -19.00 -7.13 -2.70
C PHE A 61 -18.34 -8.25 -3.52
N ALA A 62 -17.46 -9.05 -2.92
CA ALA A 62 -16.81 -10.17 -3.58
C ALA A 62 -17.80 -11.24 -4.06
N GLY A 63 -18.88 -11.48 -3.31
CA GLY A 63 -19.94 -12.42 -3.72
C GLY A 63 -20.68 -12.04 -5.01
N ARG A 64 -20.51 -10.80 -5.47
CA ARG A 64 -21.12 -10.28 -6.72
C ARG A 64 -20.13 -10.18 -7.90
N HIS A 65 -18.84 -10.41 -7.65
CA HIS A 65 -17.78 -10.18 -8.64
C HIS A 65 -16.72 -11.28 -8.61
N ASP A 66 -16.67 -12.11 -9.62
CA ASP A 66 -15.72 -13.25 -9.71
C ASP A 66 -14.24 -12.82 -9.73
N SER A 67 -13.95 -11.56 -10.09
CA SER A 67 -12.59 -10.98 -10.08
C SER A 67 -12.16 -10.44 -8.71
N VAL A 68 -12.97 -10.62 -7.65
CA VAL A 68 -12.71 -10.07 -6.32
C VAL A 68 -12.44 -11.15 -5.31
N VAL A 69 -11.31 -11.06 -4.62
CA VAL A 69 -10.87 -11.94 -3.52
C VAL A 69 -10.86 -11.15 -2.22
N THR A 70 -11.27 -11.76 -1.12
CA THR A 70 -11.24 -11.13 0.20
C THR A 70 -10.21 -11.77 1.13
N VAL A 71 -9.53 -10.95 1.91
CA VAL A 71 -8.68 -11.36 3.04
C VAL A 71 -9.27 -10.76 4.30
N THR A 72 -9.85 -11.63 5.14
CA THR A 72 -10.52 -11.23 6.39
C THR A 72 -10.01 -12.12 7.52
N ARG A 73 -8.80 -11.82 8.01
CA ARG A 73 -8.11 -12.58 9.06
C ARG A 73 -8.12 -11.81 10.38
N GLU A 74 -8.09 -12.50 11.48
CA GLU A 74 -7.86 -11.88 12.79
C GLU A 74 -6.40 -11.39 12.87
N LYS A 75 -6.21 -10.15 13.32
CA LYS A 75 -4.89 -9.52 13.43
C LYS A 75 -4.23 -9.85 14.76
N HIS A 76 -2.98 -10.30 14.69
CA HIS A 76 -2.09 -10.46 15.81
C HIS A 76 -1.10 -9.28 15.88
N GLY A 77 -1.58 -8.07 16.18
CA GLY A 77 -0.77 -6.87 16.20
C GLY A 77 -1.41 -5.69 15.48
N SER A 78 -0.89 -4.49 15.65
CA SER A 78 -1.57 -3.24 15.30
C SER A 78 -0.97 -2.56 14.06
N GLY A 79 -0.75 -3.24 12.96
CA GLY A 79 -0.08 -2.53 11.89
C GLY A 79 -0.66 -2.69 10.50
N MET A 80 -0.43 -1.69 9.67
CA MET A 80 -0.74 -1.69 8.25
C MET A 80 0.11 -2.74 7.49
N GLY A 81 1.33 -3.01 7.98
CA GLY A 81 2.23 -3.98 7.36
C GLY A 81 1.65 -5.39 7.32
N TRP A 82 0.97 -5.81 8.39
CA TRP A 82 0.24 -7.07 8.40
C TRP A 82 -0.81 -7.15 7.28
N ASP A 83 -1.62 -6.10 7.13
CA ASP A 83 -2.65 -6.05 6.09
C ASP A 83 -2.03 -6.07 4.70
N MET A 84 -0.98 -5.31 4.49
CA MET A 84 -0.28 -5.22 3.22
C MET A 84 0.37 -6.55 2.82
N ARG A 85 1.03 -7.23 3.76
CA ARG A 85 1.61 -8.56 3.53
C ARG A 85 0.53 -9.60 3.24
N SER A 86 -0.58 -9.59 4.01
CA SER A 86 -1.72 -10.48 3.76
C SER A 86 -2.29 -10.30 2.35
N GLY A 87 -2.36 -9.06 1.88
CA GLY A 87 -2.82 -8.75 0.54
C GLY A 87 -1.85 -9.21 -0.54
N PHE A 88 -0.55 -8.98 -0.39
CA PHE A 88 0.46 -9.47 -1.32
C PHE A 88 0.52 -11.00 -1.40
N GLU A 89 0.34 -11.67 -0.26
CA GLU A 89 0.30 -13.14 -0.18
C GLU A 89 -0.90 -13.72 -0.94
N ALA A 90 -2.07 -13.09 -0.83
CA ALA A 90 -3.29 -13.56 -1.47
C ALA A 90 -3.35 -13.22 -2.98
N ALA A 91 -2.60 -12.22 -3.41
CA ALA A 91 -2.56 -11.76 -4.79
C ALA A 91 -1.88 -12.78 -5.70
N SER A 92 -2.37 -12.96 -6.94
CA SER A 92 -1.85 -13.90 -7.93
C SER A 92 -1.29 -13.26 -9.20
N GLY A 93 -1.54 -11.97 -9.42
CA GLY A 93 -1.13 -11.23 -10.62
C GLY A 93 0.37 -11.01 -10.75
N SER A 94 0.80 -10.64 -11.96
CA SER A 94 2.19 -10.30 -12.27
C SER A 94 2.63 -8.94 -11.72
N PHE A 95 1.69 -8.02 -11.56
CA PHE A 95 1.86 -6.70 -10.94
C PHE A 95 0.96 -6.59 -9.72
N LEU A 96 1.53 -6.26 -8.58
CA LEU A 96 0.86 -6.15 -7.29
C LEU A 96 0.83 -4.67 -6.89
N ILE A 97 -0.35 -4.06 -6.83
CA ILE A 97 -0.45 -2.63 -6.51
C ILE A 97 -1.36 -2.44 -5.29
N ALA A 98 -0.77 -1.99 -4.19
CA ALA A 98 -1.47 -1.71 -2.95
C ALA A 98 -1.88 -0.23 -2.85
N ILE A 99 -3.15 0.00 -2.50
CA ILE A 99 -3.75 1.32 -2.26
C ILE A 99 -4.50 1.32 -0.94
N ASP A 100 -4.54 2.47 -0.26
CA ASP A 100 -5.31 2.63 0.96
C ASP A 100 -6.81 2.79 0.65
N GLY A 101 -7.66 2.16 1.47
CA GLY A 101 -9.12 2.21 1.34
C GLY A 101 -9.78 3.42 2.02
N ASP A 102 -9.05 4.54 2.14
CA ASP A 102 -9.51 5.76 2.79
C ASP A 102 -9.87 6.91 1.82
N ALA A 103 -9.88 6.60 0.52
CA ALA A 103 -10.16 7.53 -0.59
C ALA A 103 -9.21 8.73 -0.71
N GLN A 104 -8.09 8.75 0.02
CA GLN A 104 -7.10 9.84 -0.10
C GLN A 104 -6.30 9.76 -1.40
N ASN A 105 -6.10 8.56 -1.93
CA ASN A 105 -5.52 8.35 -3.25
C ASN A 105 -6.63 8.12 -4.29
N PRO A 106 -6.60 8.78 -5.46
CA PRO A 106 -7.48 8.45 -6.57
C PRO A 106 -7.33 6.99 -6.97
N THR A 107 -8.44 6.31 -7.27
CA THR A 107 -8.46 4.91 -7.70
C THR A 107 -7.75 4.72 -9.04
N GLU A 108 -7.82 5.72 -9.91
CA GLU A 108 -7.15 5.79 -11.22
C GLU A 108 -5.63 5.63 -11.11
N ASP A 109 -5.06 5.96 -9.96
CA ASP A 109 -3.62 5.83 -9.73
C ASP A 109 -3.15 4.37 -9.73
N VAL A 110 -4.03 3.39 -9.47
CA VAL A 110 -3.72 1.97 -9.57
C VAL A 110 -3.39 1.60 -11.02
N LEU A 111 -4.30 1.91 -11.95
CA LEU A 111 -4.10 1.61 -13.36
C LEU A 111 -2.97 2.45 -13.98
N ARG A 112 -2.82 3.70 -13.55
CA ARG A 112 -1.70 4.58 -13.96
C ARG A 112 -0.36 3.99 -13.54
N MET A 113 -0.26 3.51 -12.30
CA MET A 113 0.96 2.88 -11.76
C MET A 113 1.31 1.60 -12.50
N TYR A 114 0.33 0.73 -12.74
CA TYR A 114 0.52 -0.47 -13.56
C TYR A 114 1.09 -0.13 -14.95
N LYS A 115 0.46 0.80 -15.67
CA LYS A 115 0.92 1.24 -17.00
C LYS A 115 2.33 1.84 -16.94
N ALA A 116 2.63 2.62 -15.89
CA ALA A 116 3.96 3.21 -15.70
C ALA A 116 5.02 2.15 -15.45
N MET A 117 4.76 1.19 -14.56
CA MET A 117 5.68 0.07 -14.29
C MET A 117 5.96 -0.75 -15.54
N LYS A 118 4.93 -1.11 -16.29
CA LYS A 118 5.05 -1.87 -17.53
C LYS A 118 5.88 -1.13 -18.59
N ARG A 119 5.67 0.17 -18.74
CA ARG A 119 6.41 1.01 -19.70
C ARG A 119 7.88 1.19 -19.32
N THR A 120 8.18 1.40 -18.02
CA THR A 120 9.53 1.70 -17.55
C THR A 120 10.33 0.47 -17.18
N GLY A 121 9.68 -0.68 -17.07
CA GLY A 121 10.28 -1.90 -16.56
C GLY A 121 10.72 -1.78 -15.09
N THR A 122 10.10 -0.92 -14.30
CA THR A 122 10.41 -0.69 -12.89
C THR A 122 9.91 -1.85 -12.05
N ASP A 123 10.75 -2.36 -11.14
CA ASP A 123 10.45 -3.52 -10.30
C ASP A 123 9.59 -3.15 -9.08
N VAL A 124 9.86 -1.97 -8.52
CA VAL A 124 9.12 -1.38 -7.40
C VAL A 124 8.79 0.06 -7.74
N MET A 125 7.51 0.44 -7.65
CA MET A 125 7.07 1.83 -7.85
C MET A 125 6.24 2.30 -6.67
N LYS A 126 6.39 3.56 -6.30
CA LYS A 126 5.62 4.17 -5.22
C LYS A 126 5.10 5.55 -5.61
N GLY A 127 4.01 5.94 -4.97
CA GLY A 127 3.47 7.28 -5.12
C GLY A 127 4.46 8.34 -4.59
N LEU A 128 4.58 9.45 -5.30
CA LEU A 128 5.23 10.68 -4.85
C LEU A 128 4.15 11.73 -4.68
N ARG A 129 3.81 12.07 -3.46
CA ARG A 129 2.76 13.05 -3.14
C ARG A 129 3.23 14.46 -3.50
N THR A 130 2.84 14.94 -4.69
CA THR A 130 3.22 16.26 -5.22
C THR A 130 2.34 17.38 -4.70
N ALA A 131 1.06 17.09 -4.45
CA ALA A 131 0.12 17.99 -3.77
C ALA A 131 -0.31 17.36 -2.44
N ARG A 132 -0.05 18.07 -1.34
CA ARG A 132 -0.37 17.65 0.02
C ARG A 132 -1.13 18.78 0.70
N PHE A 133 -2.34 18.47 1.14
CA PHE A 133 -3.21 19.41 1.84
C PHE A 133 -3.12 19.26 3.37
N ASP A 134 -2.00 18.72 3.86
CA ASP A 134 -1.76 18.51 5.29
C ASP A 134 -1.21 19.79 5.95
N ASN A 135 -1.31 19.81 7.28
CA ASN A 135 -0.78 20.87 8.13
C ASN A 135 0.76 20.99 7.96
N SER A 136 1.28 22.23 8.02
CA SER A 136 2.71 22.55 7.89
C SER A 136 3.60 21.78 8.86
N TYR A 137 3.13 21.51 10.08
CA TYR A 137 3.84 20.71 11.08
C TYR A 137 4.04 19.26 10.63
N ARG A 138 3.01 18.62 10.05
CA ARG A 138 3.11 17.27 9.50
C ARG A 138 4.07 17.21 8.31
N ARG A 139 4.06 18.25 7.48
CA ARG A 139 4.98 18.36 6.33
C ARG A 139 6.43 18.44 6.82
N LEU A 140 6.70 19.23 7.86
CA LEU A 140 8.04 19.33 8.45
C LEU A 140 8.54 17.99 8.99
N ILE A 141 7.70 17.28 9.79
CA ILE A 141 8.03 15.95 10.33
C ILE A 141 8.31 14.95 9.20
N SER A 142 7.45 14.92 8.19
CA SER A 142 7.60 14.01 7.05
C SER A 142 8.90 14.30 6.27
N ASN A 143 9.22 15.56 6.04
CA ASN A 143 10.44 15.95 5.33
C ASN A 143 11.70 15.60 6.14
N SER A 144 11.70 15.85 7.45
CA SER A 144 12.80 15.48 8.34
C SER A 144 13.01 13.97 8.38
N TYR A 145 11.91 13.21 8.45
CA TYR A 145 11.94 11.75 8.38
C TYR A 145 12.53 11.26 7.05
N ASN A 146 12.03 11.75 5.91
CA ASN A 146 12.53 11.36 4.59
C ASN A 146 14.00 11.72 4.40
N PHE A 147 14.45 12.86 4.93
CA PHE A 147 15.86 13.27 4.90
C PHE A 147 16.73 12.29 5.69
N LEU A 148 16.36 12.01 6.95
CA LEU A 148 17.09 11.08 7.82
C LEU A 148 17.12 9.68 7.23
N PHE A 149 16.00 9.21 6.72
CA PHE A 149 15.88 7.91 6.07
C PHE A 149 16.84 7.77 4.88
N ARG A 150 16.84 8.77 3.98
CA ARG A 150 17.72 8.78 2.81
C ARG A 150 19.20 8.74 3.20
N PHE A 151 19.57 9.45 4.26
CA PHE A 151 20.94 9.48 4.75
C PHE A 151 21.36 8.11 5.33
N ILE A 152 20.52 7.51 6.20
CA ILE A 152 20.81 6.23 6.87
C ILE A 152 20.88 5.07 5.88
N PHE A 153 19.91 4.99 4.95
CA PHE A 153 19.76 3.85 4.04
C PHE A 153 20.29 4.11 2.63
N ARG A 154 20.91 5.26 2.39
CA ARG A 154 21.49 5.66 1.09
C ARG A 154 20.49 5.54 -0.07
N THR A 155 19.21 5.87 0.19
CA THR A 155 18.13 5.82 -0.80
C THR A 155 18.02 7.14 -1.56
N TYR A 156 19.14 7.67 -2.03
CA TYR A 156 19.21 8.91 -2.78
C TYR A 156 18.34 8.82 -4.04
N GLY A 157 17.67 9.92 -4.37
CA GLY A 157 16.74 9.99 -5.52
C GLY A 157 15.31 9.54 -5.22
N LEU A 158 15.00 9.07 -4.00
CA LEU A 158 13.63 8.75 -3.56
C LEU A 158 13.16 9.77 -2.52
N TRP A 159 11.96 10.34 -2.74
CA TRP A 159 11.50 11.50 -1.97
C TRP A 159 10.40 11.20 -0.95
N ASP A 160 9.49 10.29 -1.25
CA ASP A 160 8.35 9.98 -0.38
C ASP A 160 8.27 8.49 -0.07
N ILE A 161 8.96 8.08 0.99
CA ILE A 161 9.12 6.66 1.33
C ILE A 161 7.77 5.96 1.58
N ASN A 162 6.84 6.67 2.22
CA ASN A 162 5.53 6.14 2.60
C ASN A 162 4.44 6.45 1.56
N GLY A 163 4.82 6.89 0.36
CA GLY A 163 3.85 7.22 -0.69
C GLY A 163 3.08 5.99 -1.19
N LYS A 164 1.77 6.17 -1.35
CA LYS A 164 0.83 5.23 -1.97
C LYS A 164 0.30 5.83 -3.29
N PRO A 165 -0.19 4.97 -4.22
CA PRO A 165 -0.13 3.51 -4.24
C PRO A 165 1.30 2.98 -4.23
N LYS A 166 1.46 1.68 -3.92
CA LYS A 166 2.74 1.01 -3.95
C LYS A 166 2.67 -0.23 -4.83
N GLY A 167 3.45 -0.24 -5.89
CA GLY A 167 3.47 -1.31 -6.89
C GLY A 167 4.75 -2.14 -6.80
N LEU A 168 4.60 -3.44 -6.96
CA LEU A 168 5.67 -4.43 -7.04
C LEU A 168 5.42 -5.32 -8.27
N THR A 169 6.46 -5.72 -8.98
CA THR A 169 6.33 -6.91 -9.83
C THR A 169 6.30 -8.16 -8.96
N ARG A 170 5.67 -9.24 -9.42
CA ARG A 170 5.67 -10.54 -8.72
C ARG A 170 7.11 -10.99 -8.42
N ALA A 171 7.98 -10.94 -9.41
CA ALA A 171 9.39 -11.30 -9.26
C ALA A 171 10.13 -10.45 -8.22
N ALA A 172 9.78 -9.16 -8.08
CA ALA A 172 10.33 -8.32 -7.03
C ALA A 172 9.78 -8.72 -5.66
N TYR A 173 8.46 -8.91 -5.53
CA TYR A 173 7.83 -9.32 -4.27
C TYR A 173 8.44 -10.60 -3.70
N GLU A 174 8.63 -11.62 -4.53
CA GLU A 174 9.22 -12.92 -4.13
C GLU A 174 10.65 -12.78 -3.60
N GLN A 175 11.39 -11.77 -4.05
CA GLN A 175 12.73 -11.48 -3.57
C GLN A 175 12.77 -10.66 -2.27
N LEU A 176 11.71 -9.92 -1.93
CA LEU A 176 11.79 -8.91 -0.87
C LEU A 176 11.78 -9.49 0.55
N GLU A 177 11.21 -10.66 0.80
CA GLU A 177 11.13 -11.28 2.14
C GLU A 177 10.64 -10.29 3.21
N LEU A 178 9.43 -9.76 3.03
CA LEU A 178 8.87 -8.73 3.89
C LEU A 178 8.44 -9.29 5.26
N HIS A 179 8.83 -8.59 6.34
CA HIS A 179 8.59 -9.05 7.72
C HIS A 179 7.85 -8.02 8.59
N SER A 180 7.86 -6.73 8.23
CA SER A 180 7.25 -5.69 9.05
C SER A 180 5.73 -5.81 9.09
N ASP A 181 5.18 -5.85 10.30
CA ASP A 181 3.74 -5.86 10.53
C ASP A 181 3.20 -4.44 10.79
N ASP A 182 4.06 -3.47 11.03
CA ASP A 182 3.74 -2.09 11.35
C ASP A 182 3.89 -1.13 10.15
N TRP A 183 3.88 0.16 10.43
CA TRP A 183 4.03 1.21 9.40
C TRP A 183 5.39 1.22 8.70
N PHE A 184 6.36 0.49 9.21
CA PHE A 184 7.69 0.41 8.61
C PHE A 184 7.72 -0.40 7.31
N ILE A 185 6.67 -1.15 6.99
CA ILE A 185 6.58 -1.96 5.77
C ILE A 185 6.91 -1.16 4.50
N ASP A 186 6.45 0.09 4.40
CA ASP A 186 6.76 0.95 3.25
C ASP A 186 8.24 1.24 3.11
N ALA A 187 8.92 1.46 4.23
CA ALA A 187 10.35 1.66 4.30
C ALA A 187 11.11 0.36 4.01
N GLU A 188 10.67 -0.76 4.58
CA GLU A 188 11.24 -2.08 4.36
C GLU A 188 11.27 -2.45 2.88
N ILE A 189 10.16 -2.26 2.17
CA ILE A 189 10.07 -2.51 0.72
C ILE A 189 11.18 -1.75 -0.02
N VAL A 190 11.33 -0.46 0.25
CA VAL A 190 12.32 0.39 -0.44
C VAL A 190 13.75 -0.02 -0.10
N ILE A 191 14.03 -0.31 1.18
CA ILE A 191 15.36 -0.75 1.62
C ILE A 191 15.72 -2.11 1.01
N ALA A 192 14.79 -3.07 1.09
CA ALA A 192 15.00 -4.41 0.56
C ALA A 192 15.20 -4.39 -0.96
N ALA A 193 14.39 -3.61 -1.69
CA ALA A 193 14.53 -3.44 -3.13
C ALA A 193 15.91 -2.87 -3.52
N ARG A 194 16.34 -1.80 -2.83
CA ARG A 194 17.67 -1.21 -3.09
C ARG A 194 18.83 -2.17 -2.82
N ARG A 195 18.74 -2.96 -1.75
CA ARG A 195 19.77 -3.95 -1.42
C ARG A 195 19.90 -5.06 -2.46
N ARG A 196 18.78 -5.41 -3.09
CA ARG A 196 18.73 -6.42 -4.14
C ARG A 196 19.01 -5.86 -5.54
N GLY A 197 19.33 -4.57 -5.65
CA GLY A 197 19.61 -3.91 -6.92
C GLY A 197 18.38 -3.77 -7.82
N LEU A 198 17.17 -3.87 -7.26
CA LEU A 198 15.92 -3.70 -7.99
C LEU A 198 15.72 -2.23 -8.41
N ARG A 199 15.06 -2.01 -9.55
CA ARG A 199 14.73 -0.70 -10.06
C ARG A 199 13.56 -0.11 -9.30
N VAL A 200 13.82 0.92 -8.49
CA VAL A 200 12.80 1.63 -7.71
C VAL A 200 12.48 2.97 -8.35
N GLY A 201 11.20 3.17 -8.70
CA GLY A 201 10.68 4.42 -9.28
C GLY A 201 9.67 5.13 -8.38
N GLU A 202 9.36 6.38 -8.76
CA GLU A 202 8.31 7.20 -8.15
C GLU A 202 7.35 7.70 -9.22
N MET A 203 6.05 7.68 -8.91
CA MET A 203 5.00 8.23 -9.76
C MET A 203 4.33 9.41 -9.05
N PRO A 204 4.24 10.60 -9.65
CA PRO A 204 3.52 11.72 -9.06
C PRO A 204 2.04 11.37 -8.82
N VAL A 205 1.58 11.61 -7.59
CA VAL A 205 0.19 11.37 -7.17
C VAL A 205 -0.35 12.58 -6.41
N ILE A 206 -1.68 12.75 -6.47
CA ILE A 206 -2.40 13.75 -5.68
C ILE A 206 -2.90 13.05 -4.42
N PHE A 207 -2.55 13.59 -3.26
CA PHE A 207 -3.04 13.08 -1.98
C PHE A 207 -4.14 14.00 -1.46
N ARG A 208 -5.39 13.52 -1.53
CA ARG A 208 -6.58 14.27 -1.15
C ARG A 208 -6.66 14.41 0.37
N ARG A 209 -7.32 15.48 0.84
CA ARG A 209 -7.63 15.62 2.25
C ARG A 209 -8.77 14.67 2.60
N ASN A 210 -8.62 13.96 3.71
CA ASN A 210 -9.72 13.20 4.29
C ASN A 210 -10.28 14.01 5.46
N ASP A 211 -11.45 14.60 5.27
CA ASP A 211 -12.13 15.40 6.30
C ASP A 211 -13.00 14.54 7.23
N VAL A 212 -13.25 13.29 6.88
CA VAL A 212 -14.13 12.37 7.61
C VAL A 212 -13.33 11.52 8.62
N ARG A 213 -12.08 11.18 8.33
CA ARG A 213 -11.31 10.23 9.12
C ARG A 213 -10.12 10.89 9.81
N GLN A 214 -10.05 10.80 11.13
CA GLN A 214 -8.88 11.27 11.86
C GLN A 214 -7.66 10.39 11.56
N SER A 215 -6.52 11.02 11.32
CA SER A 215 -5.27 10.31 11.09
C SER A 215 -4.85 9.50 12.32
N PHE A 216 -4.55 8.24 12.12
CA PHE A 216 -4.04 7.33 13.18
C PHE A 216 -2.56 7.58 13.55
N VAL A 217 -1.85 8.48 12.84
CA VAL A 217 -0.44 8.77 13.12
C VAL A 217 -0.32 9.59 14.39
N ARG A 218 0.01 8.92 15.49
CA ARG A 218 0.30 9.55 16.80
C ARG A 218 1.79 9.89 16.90
N PHE A 219 2.14 10.75 17.85
CA PHE A 219 3.55 11.11 18.12
C PHE A 219 4.41 9.87 18.45
N SER A 220 3.83 8.84 19.06
CA SER A 220 4.46 7.53 19.28
C SER A 220 4.91 6.83 17.99
N ALA A 221 4.28 7.10 16.85
CA ALA A 221 4.67 6.53 15.59
C ALA A 221 6.07 7.02 15.12
N ILE A 222 6.46 8.24 15.49
CA ILE A 222 7.79 8.78 15.17
C ILE A 222 8.87 7.97 15.92
N LEU A 223 8.67 7.74 17.22
CA LEU A 223 9.59 6.94 18.03
C LEU A 223 9.64 5.48 17.56
N GLU A 224 8.50 4.93 17.18
CA GLU A 224 8.41 3.59 16.60
C GLU A 224 9.20 3.52 15.28
N PHE A 225 9.05 4.50 14.40
CA PHE A 225 9.83 4.59 13.16
C PHE A 225 11.34 4.67 13.41
N LEU A 226 11.79 5.52 14.32
CA LEU A 226 13.21 5.65 14.67
C LEU A 226 13.77 4.34 15.25
N ARG A 227 13.01 3.68 16.14
CA ARG A 227 13.37 2.39 16.70
C ARG A 227 13.45 1.31 15.63
N ASN A 228 12.50 1.28 14.70
CA ASN A 228 12.49 0.31 13.60
C ASN A 228 13.64 0.56 12.62
N MET A 229 13.96 1.82 12.30
CA MET A 229 15.14 2.15 11.50
C MET A 229 16.43 1.65 12.15
N ALA A 230 16.60 1.86 13.46
CA ALA A 230 17.77 1.38 14.21
C ALA A 230 17.83 -0.15 14.21
N ARG A 231 16.72 -0.83 14.53
CA ARG A 231 16.63 -2.30 14.52
C ARG A 231 16.95 -2.89 13.15
N TYR A 232 16.35 -2.31 12.10
CA TYR A 232 16.57 -2.79 10.75
C TYR A 232 18.01 -2.56 10.29
N ARG A 233 18.63 -1.46 10.71
CA ARG A 233 20.04 -1.18 10.41
C ARG A 233 21.00 -2.17 11.10
N ILE A 234 20.68 -2.61 12.33
CA ILE A 234 21.48 -3.56 13.10
C ILE A 234 21.32 -4.98 12.56
N ARG A 235 20.08 -5.42 12.26
CA ARG A 235 19.82 -6.77 11.72
C ARG A 235 20.34 -6.96 10.29
N ALA A 236 20.66 -5.89 9.63
CA ALA A 236 21.09 -5.89 8.24
C ALA A 236 22.63 -5.77 8.07
N ARG A 237 23.37 -5.96 9.15
CA ARG A 237 24.81 -6.21 9.14
C ARG A 237 25.07 -7.71 9.23
#